data_1c755459bdc52c973d94dfbdbcd6bbc1
#
_entry.id   1c755459bdc52c973d94dfbdbcd6bbc1
#
_cell.length_a   1.000
_cell.length_b   1.000
_cell.length_c   1.000
_cell.angle_alpha   90.00
_cell.angle_beta   90.00
_cell.angle_gamma   90.00
#
_symmetry.space_group_name_H-M   'P 1'
#
loop_
_entity.id
_entity.type
_entity.pdbx_description
1 polymer ?
#
loop_
_entity_poly.entity_id
_entity_poly.type
_entity_poly.pdbx_seq_one_letter_code
_entity_poly.pdbx_strand_id
1 'polypeptide(L)'
;PYRRQRQMCIRDRHYWDNVNFADTNYVHHPEVTEQAWADYCDILNHVPLETAQEAMRKTIEQTNVDKKVFTYITDLADKYLYDPNSPMRNEEFYIPVLDAMLASPLLEEIEKVRPKARRELAQKNRIGTKALNFSYTLASGAQGSLYQQQADYILLFINNPGCHACTETIDALKNAPIINRLLGQKKLTVLSIYPDEELDEWRKHLNEFPKEWINGYDKKFAIKEQQLYDLKAIPTLYLLNKEKTVLLKDATAQAIEESLTNVELE
;
A
#
# COMPACT_ATOMS: atom_id res chain seq x y z
N PRO A 1 -13.73 -0.81 -27.38
CA PRO A 1 -13.06 -1.05 -26.07
C PRO A 1 -12.48 -2.47 -26.01
N TYR A 2 -13.24 -3.51 -26.35
CA TYR A 2 -12.86 -4.93 -26.23
C TYR A 2 -11.62 -5.34 -27.04
N ARG A 3 -11.43 -4.81 -28.26
CA ARG A 3 -10.24 -5.09 -29.10
C ARG A 3 -8.98 -4.45 -28.54
N ARG A 4 -9.04 -3.25 -27.95
CA ARG A 4 -7.88 -2.61 -27.30
C ARG A 4 -7.47 -3.34 -26.03
N GLN A 5 -8.42 -3.72 -25.17
CA GLN A 5 -8.14 -4.53 -23.98
C GLN A 5 -7.50 -5.88 -24.34
N ARG A 6 -7.99 -6.56 -25.38
CA ARG A 6 -7.43 -7.85 -25.82
C ARG A 6 -6.01 -7.70 -26.42
N GLN A 7 -5.71 -6.57 -27.08
CA GLN A 7 -4.35 -6.27 -27.56
C GLN A 7 -3.40 -5.88 -26.41
N MET A 8 -3.90 -5.22 -25.37
CA MET A 8 -3.12 -4.94 -24.14
C MET A 8 -2.83 -6.23 -23.38
N CYS A 9 -3.83 -7.10 -23.16
CA CYS A 9 -3.63 -8.42 -22.52
C CYS A 9 -2.69 -9.38 -23.27
N ILE A 10 -2.43 -9.14 -24.57
CA ILE A 10 -1.41 -9.87 -25.32
C ILE A 10 -0.03 -9.25 -25.12
N ARG A 11 0.06 -7.91 -25.00
CA ARG A 11 1.31 -7.19 -24.81
C ARG A 11 1.95 -7.44 -23.44
N ASP A 12 1.16 -7.48 -22.37
CA ASP A 12 1.63 -7.71 -21.00
C ASP A 12 2.25 -9.10 -20.80
N ARG A 13 1.63 -10.15 -21.36
CA ARG A 13 2.11 -11.53 -21.26
C ARG A 13 3.35 -11.82 -22.10
N HIS A 14 3.60 -11.03 -23.12
CA HIS A 14 4.66 -11.21 -24.11
C HIS A 14 5.68 -10.06 -24.07
N TYR A 15 5.61 -9.22 -23.05
CA TYR A 15 6.48 -8.05 -22.95
C TYR A 15 7.97 -8.44 -22.95
N TRP A 16 8.30 -9.53 -22.25
CA TRP A 16 9.65 -10.00 -22.07
C TRP A 16 10.05 -11.15 -23.00
N ASP A 17 9.20 -11.58 -23.94
CA ASP A 17 9.47 -12.75 -24.80
C ASP A 17 10.73 -12.62 -25.66
N ASN A 18 11.14 -11.39 -25.98
CA ASN A 18 12.34 -11.13 -26.77
C ASN A 18 13.59 -10.83 -25.92
N VAL A 19 13.49 -10.95 -24.60
CA VAL A 19 14.60 -10.71 -23.68
C VAL A 19 15.20 -12.04 -23.25
N ASN A 20 16.51 -12.19 -23.48
CA ASN A 20 17.24 -13.34 -22.98
C ASN A 20 17.74 -13.06 -21.55
N PHE A 21 17.01 -13.52 -20.54
CA PHE A 21 17.40 -13.36 -19.14
C PHE A 21 18.68 -14.14 -18.73
N ALA A 22 19.25 -14.98 -19.62
CA ALA A 22 20.58 -15.54 -19.40
C ALA A 22 21.71 -14.56 -19.78
N ASP A 23 21.41 -13.46 -20.46
CA ASP A 23 22.40 -12.44 -20.82
C ASP A 23 22.58 -11.43 -19.68
N THR A 24 23.69 -11.58 -18.96
CA THR A 24 24.05 -10.71 -17.84
C THR A 24 24.43 -9.28 -18.25
N ASN A 25 24.53 -8.97 -19.55
CA ASN A 25 24.74 -7.60 -20.01
C ASN A 25 23.54 -6.69 -19.75
N TYR A 26 22.34 -7.24 -19.51
CA TYR A 26 21.16 -6.48 -19.08
C TYR A 26 21.21 -6.02 -17.63
N VAL A 27 22.12 -6.58 -16.82
CA VAL A 27 22.26 -6.20 -15.41
C VAL A 27 22.92 -4.82 -15.31
N HIS A 28 22.33 -3.93 -14.48
CA HIS A 28 22.78 -2.57 -14.30
C HIS A 28 22.82 -1.72 -15.60
N HIS A 29 21.84 -1.92 -16.47
CA HIS A 29 21.65 -1.12 -17.68
C HIS A 29 20.39 -0.23 -17.53
N PRO A 30 20.50 0.97 -16.88
CA PRO A 30 19.33 1.79 -16.53
C PRO A 30 18.48 2.19 -17.74
N GLU A 31 19.13 2.57 -18.83
CA GLU A 31 18.47 3.05 -20.06
C GLU A 31 17.71 1.95 -20.81
N VAL A 32 18.00 0.68 -20.54
CA VAL A 32 17.39 -0.46 -21.23
C VAL A 32 16.50 -1.24 -20.28
N THR A 33 17.10 -1.86 -19.24
CA THR A 33 16.38 -2.81 -18.37
C THR A 33 15.49 -2.08 -17.37
N GLU A 34 15.97 -1.03 -16.73
CA GLU A 34 15.19 -0.30 -15.74
C GLU A 34 14.03 0.47 -16.38
N GLN A 35 14.28 1.11 -17.54
CA GLN A 35 13.20 1.77 -18.29
C GLN A 35 12.16 0.76 -18.75
N ALA A 36 12.58 -0.39 -19.30
CA ALA A 36 11.66 -1.45 -19.70
C ALA A 36 10.85 -2.00 -18.51
N TRP A 37 11.47 -2.08 -17.31
CA TRP A 37 10.77 -2.48 -16.10
C TRP A 37 9.69 -1.46 -15.70
N ALA A 38 10.02 -0.18 -15.74
CA ALA A 38 9.05 0.89 -15.45
C ALA A 38 7.87 0.88 -16.42
N ASP A 39 8.15 0.78 -17.72
CA ASP A 39 7.13 0.69 -18.77
C ASP A 39 6.25 -0.57 -18.59
N TYR A 40 6.85 -1.69 -18.21
CA TYR A 40 6.13 -2.92 -17.90
C TYR A 40 5.17 -2.74 -16.72
N CYS A 41 5.63 -2.17 -15.60
CA CYS A 41 4.79 -1.90 -14.45
C CYS A 41 3.62 -0.95 -14.81
N ASP A 42 3.86 0.05 -15.65
CA ASP A 42 2.79 0.95 -16.13
C ASP A 42 1.74 0.20 -16.95
N ILE A 43 2.17 -0.66 -17.88
CA ILE A 43 1.26 -1.48 -18.69
C ILE A 43 0.38 -2.36 -17.80
N LEU A 44 0.92 -2.92 -16.72
CA LEU A 44 0.17 -3.78 -15.79
C LEU A 44 -0.97 -3.04 -15.08
N ASN A 45 -0.88 -1.72 -14.89
CA ASN A 45 -1.97 -0.93 -14.31
C ASN A 45 -3.23 -0.86 -15.21
N HIS A 46 -3.11 -1.24 -16.48
CA HIS A 46 -4.19 -1.16 -17.47
C HIS A 46 -4.86 -2.51 -17.78
N VAL A 47 -4.50 -3.56 -17.05
CA VAL A 47 -5.09 -4.90 -17.19
C VAL A 47 -5.74 -5.36 -15.88
N PRO A 48 -6.64 -6.37 -15.91
CA PRO A 48 -7.21 -6.92 -14.68
C PRO A 48 -6.13 -7.37 -13.70
N LEU A 49 -6.34 -7.11 -12.41
CA LEU A 49 -5.36 -7.39 -11.35
C LEU A 49 -4.81 -8.83 -11.41
N GLU A 50 -5.69 -9.81 -11.56
CA GLU A 50 -5.29 -11.23 -11.65
C GLU A 50 -4.35 -11.50 -12.83
N THR A 51 -4.62 -10.85 -13.97
CA THR A 51 -3.75 -10.94 -15.17
C THR A 51 -2.39 -10.29 -14.91
N ALA A 52 -2.37 -9.12 -14.25
CA ALA A 52 -1.13 -8.43 -13.89
C ALA A 52 -0.29 -9.26 -12.92
N GLN A 53 -0.92 -9.85 -11.91
CA GLN A 53 -0.23 -10.70 -10.93
C GLN A 53 0.36 -11.96 -11.57
N GLU A 54 -0.37 -12.60 -12.48
CA GLU A 54 0.11 -13.76 -13.23
C GLU A 54 1.29 -13.40 -14.14
N ALA A 55 1.19 -12.26 -14.85
CA ALA A 55 2.26 -11.76 -15.71
C ALA A 55 3.52 -11.43 -14.90
N MET A 56 3.37 -10.76 -13.76
CA MET A 56 4.48 -10.43 -12.85
C MET A 56 5.17 -11.72 -12.34
N ARG A 57 4.39 -12.68 -11.86
CA ARG A 57 4.91 -13.96 -11.38
C ARG A 57 5.75 -14.66 -12.46
N LYS A 58 5.23 -14.78 -13.68
CA LYS A 58 5.94 -15.39 -14.81
C LYS A 58 7.23 -14.65 -15.15
N THR A 59 7.20 -13.32 -15.15
CA THR A 59 8.40 -12.51 -15.42
C THR A 59 9.51 -12.84 -14.44
N ILE A 60 9.21 -12.87 -13.13
CA ILE A 60 10.23 -13.21 -12.13
C ILE A 60 10.69 -14.67 -12.25
N GLU A 61 9.79 -15.61 -12.53
CA GLU A 61 10.15 -17.01 -12.76
C GLU A 61 11.11 -17.18 -13.96
N GLN A 62 10.93 -16.41 -15.03
CA GLN A 62 11.82 -16.43 -16.20
C GLN A 62 13.25 -15.97 -15.87
N THR A 63 13.44 -15.17 -14.83
CA THR A 63 14.77 -14.73 -14.39
C THR A 63 15.53 -15.77 -13.57
N ASN A 64 14.91 -16.91 -13.20
CA ASN A 64 15.55 -18.01 -12.45
C ASN A 64 16.63 -18.79 -13.25
N VAL A 65 17.11 -18.23 -14.33
CA VAL A 65 18.18 -18.81 -15.16
C VAL A 65 19.57 -18.34 -14.75
N ASP A 66 19.68 -17.17 -14.12
CA ASP A 66 20.93 -16.60 -13.61
C ASP A 66 20.69 -15.80 -12.31
N LYS A 67 21.49 -16.04 -11.26
CA LYS A 67 21.31 -15.40 -9.95
C LYS A 67 21.53 -13.90 -10.02
N LYS A 68 22.44 -13.38 -10.86
CA LYS A 68 22.69 -11.93 -10.96
C LYS A 68 21.51 -11.22 -11.59
N VAL A 69 20.95 -11.79 -12.66
CA VAL A 69 19.77 -11.24 -13.33
C VAL A 69 18.56 -11.31 -12.41
N PHE A 70 18.35 -12.46 -11.75
CA PHE A 70 17.27 -12.63 -10.78
C PHE A 70 17.32 -11.56 -9.67
N THR A 71 18.50 -11.39 -9.04
CA THR A 71 18.68 -10.41 -7.97
C THR A 71 18.41 -8.99 -8.49
N TYR A 72 18.96 -8.64 -9.65
CA TYR A 72 18.78 -7.32 -10.22
C TYR A 72 17.30 -7.00 -10.53
N ILE A 73 16.56 -7.92 -11.12
CA ILE A 73 15.14 -7.72 -11.44
C ILE A 73 14.30 -7.67 -10.16
N THR A 74 14.59 -8.49 -9.15
CA THR A 74 13.89 -8.41 -7.86
C THR A 74 14.23 -7.13 -7.08
N ASP A 75 15.45 -6.58 -7.22
CA ASP A 75 15.83 -5.28 -6.66
C ASP A 75 15.09 -4.14 -7.37
N LEU A 76 14.89 -4.22 -8.69
CA LEU A 76 14.03 -3.27 -9.42
C LEU A 76 12.58 -3.36 -8.93
N ALA A 77 12.06 -4.57 -8.72
CA ALA A 77 10.73 -4.75 -8.16
C ALA A 77 10.62 -4.12 -6.75
N ASP A 78 11.62 -4.28 -5.89
CA ASP A 78 11.71 -3.65 -4.57
C ASP A 78 11.67 -2.11 -4.71
N LYS A 79 12.54 -1.55 -5.56
CA LYS A 79 12.65 -0.12 -5.81
C LYS A 79 11.35 0.51 -6.34
N TYR A 80 10.68 -0.14 -7.28
CA TYR A 80 9.51 0.42 -7.96
C TYR A 80 8.19 0.10 -7.25
N LEU A 81 8.03 -1.12 -6.73
CA LEU A 81 6.73 -1.59 -6.24
C LEU A 81 6.59 -1.56 -4.71
N TYR A 82 7.72 -1.56 -3.97
CA TYR A 82 7.70 -1.64 -2.52
C TYR A 82 8.18 -0.36 -1.82
N ASP A 83 9.18 0.36 -2.37
CA ASP A 83 9.71 1.58 -1.75
C ASP A 83 8.55 2.57 -1.48
N PRO A 84 8.40 3.06 -0.23
CA PRO A 84 7.32 3.98 0.12
C PRO A 84 7.37 5.31 -0.66
N ASN A 85 8.54 5.72 -1.16
CA ASN A 85 8.72 6.94 -1.95
C ASN A 85 8.50 6.71 -3.45
N SER A 86 8.30 5.47 -3.90
CA SER A 86 8.06 5.19 -5.30
C SER A 86 6.66 5.64 -5.72
N PRO A 87 6.51 6.47 -6.77
CA PRO A 87 5.20 6.81 -7.31
C PRO A 87 4.48 5.61 -7.96
N MET A 88 5.22 4.54 -8.25
CA MET A 88 4.70 3.30 -8.84
C MET A 88 4.44 2.21 -7.79
N ARG A 89 4.53 2.55 -6.49
CA ARG A 89 4.31 1.60 -5.40
C ARG A 89 2.99 0.86 -5.58
N ASN A 90 3.06 -0.47 -5.65
CA ASN A 90 1.90 -1.34 -5.80
C ASN A 90 2.17 -2.69 -5.13
N GLU A 91 1.65 -2.87 -3.93
CA GLU A 91 1.87 -4.09 -3.17
C GLU A 91 1.20 -5.32 -3.79
N GLU A 92 0.06 -5.13 -4.49
CA GLU A 92 -0.60 -6.23 -5.20
C GLU A 92 0.25 -6.79 -6.36
N PHE A 93 1.09 -5.95 -6.98
CA PHE A 93 2.08 -6.40 -7.97
C PHE A 93 3.35 -6.95 -7.31
N TYR A 94 3.66 -6.51 -6.09
CA TYR A 94 4.85 -6.96 -5.37
C TYR A 94 4.67 -8.35 -4.71
N ILE A 95 3.44 -8.71 -4.32
CA ILE A 95 3.14 -10.03 -3.74
C ILE A 95 3.60 -11.18 -4.64
N PRO A 96 3.27 -11.25 -5.96
CA PRO A 96 3.78 -12.30 -6.84
C PRO A 96 5.31 -12.32 -6.99
N VAL A 97 5.98 -11.18 -6.86
CA VAL A 97 7.46 -11.13 -6.81
C VAL A 97 7.98 -11.86 -5.57
N LEU A 98 7.40 -11.54 -4.40
CA LEU A 98 7.77 -12.21 -3.14
C LEU A 98 7.50 -13.71 -3.19
N ASP A 99 6.37 -14.14 -3.75
CA ASP A 99 6.04 -15.56 -3.95
C ASP A 99 7.09 -16.26 -4.83
N ALA A 100 7.49 -15.64 -5.93
CA ALA A 100 8.52 -16.17 -6.83
C ALA A 100 9.90 -16.20 -6.16
N MET A 101 10.26 -15.19 -5.35
CA MET A 101 11.50 -15.19 -4.57
C MET A 101 11.54 -16.34 -3.57
N LEU A 102 10.43 -16.59 -2.86
CA LEU A 102 10.35 -17.70 -1.89
C LEU A 102 10.43 -19.08 -2.56
N ALA A 103 9.89 -19.19 -3.77
CA ALA A 103 9.94 -20.43 -4.58
C ALA A 103 11.28 -20.63 -5.31
N SER A 104 12.09 -19.57 -5.46
CA SER A 104 13.32 -19.62 -6.25
C SER A 104 14.36 -20.59 -5.66
N PRO A 105 14.94 -21.48 -6.50
CA PRO A 105 16.07 -22.32 -6.11
C PRO A 105 17.39 -21.55 -6.05
N LEU A 106 17.45 -20.32 -6.59
CA LEU A 106 18.66 -19.50 -6.62
C LEU A 106 18.94 -18.80 -5.27
N LEU A 107 17.93 -18.69 -4.41
CA LEU A 107 18.05 -18.06 -3.10
C LEU A 107 18.25 -19.10 -2.01
N GLU A 108 19.23 -18.85 -1.14
CA GLU A 108 19.42 -19.61 0.08
C GLU A 108 18.35 -19.26 1.13
N GLU A 109 18.13 -20.09 2.15
CA GLU A 109 17.11 -19.87 3.18
C GLU A 109 17.29 -18.54 3.93
N ILE A 110 18.53 -18.11 4.13
CA ILE A 110 18.82 -16.82 4.78
C ILE A 110 18.39 -15.62 3.92
N GLU A 111 18.51 -15.76 2.58
CA GLU A 111 18.08 -14.73 1.63
C GLU A 111 16.55 -14.64 1.54
N LYS A 112 15.81 -15.69 1.92
CA LYS A 112 14.36 -15.76 1.93
C LYS A 112 13.70 -15.17 3.18
N VAL A 113 14.47 -14.92 4.26
CA VAL A 113 13.92 -14.40 5.53
C VAL A 113 13.18 -13.08 5.33
N ARG A 114 13.81 -12.11 4.65
CA ARG A 114 13.22 -10.80 4.39
C ARG A 114 12.01 -10.85 3.44
N PRO A 115 12.08 -11.53 2.30
CA PRO A 115 10.90 -11.75 1.44
C PRO A 115 9.73 -12.40 2.16
N LYS A 116 9.99 -13.38 3.04
CA LYS A 116 8.94 -14.04 3.84
C LYS A 116 8.24 -13.06 4.77
N ALA A 117 8.99 -12.30 5.55
CA ALA A 117 8.44 -11.31 6.47
C ALA A 117 7.62 -10.23 5.73
N ARG A 118 8.12 -9.74 4.59
CA ARG A 118 7.41 -8.77 3.74
C ARG A 118 6.12 -9.35 3.18
N ARG A 119 6.17 -10.61 2.72
CA ARG A 119 4.99 -11.28 2.19
C ARG A 119 3.92 -11.48 3.25
N GLU A 120 4.28 -11.89 4.46
CA GLU A 120 3.35 -12.03 5.58
C GLU A 120 2.68 -10.69 5.90
N LEU A 121 3.43 -9.59 5.88
CA LEU A 121 2.91 -8.25 6.13
C LEU A 121 2.02 -7.76 4.97
N ALA A 122 2.43 -7.97 3.72
CA ALA A 122 1.67 -7.61 2.54
C ALA A 122 0.32 -8.32 2.44
N GLN A 123 0.20 -9.53 3.00
CA GLN A 123 -1.07 -10.27 3.06
C GLN A 123 -2.07 -9.68 4.06
N LYS A 124 -1.62 -8.79 4.97
CA LYS A 124 -2.51 -8.14 5.94
C LYS A 124 -3.20 -6.94 5.31
N ASN A 125 -4.46 -6.75 5.64
CA ASN A 125 -5.27 -5.62 5.20
C ASN A 125 -5.25 -5.38 3.67
N ARG A 126 -5.28 -6.45 2.87
CA ARG A 126 -5.34 -6.34 1.41
C ARG A 126 -6.65 -5.69 0.97
N ILE A 127 -6.61 -5.00 -0.16
CA ILE A 127 -7.81 -4.47 -0.81
C ILE A 127 -8.82 -5.60 -1.02
N GLY A 128 -10.09 -5.36 -0.69
CA GLY A 128 -11.17 -6.34 -0.73
C GLY A 128 -11.24 -7.27 0.49
N THR A 129 -10.27 -7.24 1.40
CA THR A 129 -10.32 -8.04 2.65
C THR A 129 -10.73 -7.19 3.85
N LYS A 130 -11.15 -7.84 4.93
CA LYS A 130 -11.50 -7.15 6.16
C LYS A 130 -10.24 -6.67 6.89
N ALA A 131 -10.18 -5.38 7.23
CA ALA A 131 -9.09 -4.80 7.99
C ALA A 131 -8.97 -5.42 9.38
N LEU A 132 -7.74 -5.57 9.87
CA LEU A 132 -7.49 -6.08 11.22
C LEU A 132 -7.96 -5.09 12.28
N ASN A 133 -8.67 -5.60 13.30
CA ASN A 133 -9.16 -4.78 14.39
C ASN A 133 -8.03 -4.42 15.36
N PHE A 134 -8.13 -3.23 15.93
CA PHE A 134 -7.30 -2.79 17.05
C PHE A 134 -8.10 -1.88 17.99
N SER A 135 -7.63 -1.72 19.21
CA SER A 135 -8.19 -0.81 20.20
C SER A 135 -7.34 0.46 20.29
N TYR A 136 -7.96 1.58 20.56
CA TYR A 136 -7.29 2.84 20.80
C TYR A 136 -7.81 3.52 22.08
N THR A 137 -7.06 4.48 22.59
CA THR A 137 -7.42 5.29 23.75
C THR A 137 -7.42 6.75 23.36
N LEU A 138 -8.47 7.49 23.73
CA LEU A 138 -8.58 8.94 23.52
C LEU A 138 -7.83 9.73 24.60
N ALA A 139 -7.60 11.02 24.38
CA ALA A 139 -6.99 11.92 25.38
C ALA A 139 -7.78 11.99 26.70
N SER A 140 -9.09 11.78 26.65
CA SER A 140 -9.97 11.67 27.83
C SER A 140 -9.78 10.37 28.63
N GLY A 141 -9.05 9.38 28.11
CA GLY A 141 -8.95 8.04 28.66
C GLY A 141 -10.03 7.06 28.19
N ALA A 142 -11.04 7.53 27.45
CA ALA A 142 -12.06 6.66 26.87
C ALA A 142 -11.43 5.73 25.83
N GLN A 143 -11.95 4.53 25.72
CA GLN A 143 -11.45 3.50 24.80
C GLN A 143 -12.42 3.26 23.65
N GLY A 144 -11.89 2.93 22.50
CA GLY A 144 -12.63 2.52 21.31
C GLY A 144 -11.88 1.48 20.52
N SER A 145 -12.49 1.00 19.45
CA SER A 145 -11.85 0.12 18.47
C SER A 145 -12.25 0.48 17.05
N LEU A 146 -11.45 0.02 16.07
CA LEU A 146 -11.78 0.21 14.66
C LEU A 146 -13.17 -0.38 14.33
N TYR A 147 -13.48 -1.56 14.85
CA TYR A 147 -14.75 -2.25 14.54
C TYR A 147 -15.99 -1.59 15.16
N GLN A 148 -15.82 -0.74 16.17
CA GLN A 148 -16.92 0.03 16.76
C GLN A 148 -17.36 1.24 15.93
N GLN A 149 -16.58 1.62 14.91
CA GLN A 149 -16.96 2.72 14.02
C GLN A 149 -18.16 2.34 13.16
N GLN A 150 -19.17 3.24 13.07
CA GLN A 150 -20.47 2.95 12.43
C GLN A 150 -20.70 3.70 11.13
N ALA A 151 -19.82 4.63 10.75
CA ALA A 151 -19.94 5.38 9.51
C ALA A 151 -19.87 4.46 8.27
N ASP A 152 -20.43 4.90 7.16
CA ASP A 152 -20.41 4.17 5.88
C ASP A 152 -18.96 4.01 5.38
N TYR A 153 -18.12 5.02 5.66
CA TYR A 153 -16.69 4.99 5.36
C TYR A 153 -15.85 5.33 6.60
N ILE A 154 -14.72 4.65 6.73
CA ILE A 154 -13.71 4.97 7.74
C ILE A 154 -12.40 5.28 7.03
N LEU A 155 -11.89 6.50 7.21
CA LEU A 155 -10.56 6.88 6.84
C LEU A 155 -9.65 6.67 8.05
N LEU A 156 -8.88 5.58 8.01
CA LEU A 156 -7.86 5.30 9.03
C LEU A 156 -6.59 6.04 8.64
N PHE A 157 -6.12 6.90 9.53
CA PHE A 157 -4.93 7.72 9.37
C PHE A 157 -3.96 7.42 10.50
N ILE A 158 -2.93 6.62 10.22
CA ILE A 158 -1.86 6.32 11.18
C ILE A 158 -0.75 7.36 10.97
N ASN A 159 -0.42 8.09 12.02
CA ASN A 159 0.44 9.28 11.93
C ASN A 159 1.31 9.46 13.17
N ASN A 160 2.37 10.28 13.02
CA ASN A 160 3.21 10.75 14.12
C ASN A 160 3.14 12.27 14.24
N PRO A 161 3.06 12.80 15.47
CA PRO A 161 3.11 14.23 15.72
C PRO A 161 4.45 14.85 15.24
N GLY A 162 4.41 16.09 14.76
CA GLY A 162 5.59 16.80 14.28
C GLY A 162 6.22 16.27 12.99
N CYS A 163 5.64 15.24 12.39
CA CYS A 163 6.07 14.73 11.07
C CYS A 163 5.57 15.68 9.97
N HIS A 164 6.49 16.19 9.14
CA HIS A 164 6.15 17.13 8.05
C HIS A 164 5.12 16.52 7.07
N ALA A 165 5.34 15.29 6.61
CA ALA A 165 4.42 14.61 5.70
C ALA A 165 3.04 14.34 6.34
N CYS A 166 2.98 14.15 7.67
CA CYS A 166 1.72 14.04 8.39
C CYS A 166 0.96 15.38 8.40
N THR A 167 1.66 16.50 8.62
CA THR A 167 1.06 17.84 8.57
C THR A 167 0.53 18.16 7.18
N GLU A 168 1.30 17.89 6.13
CA GLU A 168 0.84 18.05 4.74
C GLU A 168 -0.40 17.20 4.44
N THR A 169 -0.45 15.97 4.96
CA THR A 169 -1.61 15.09 4.80
C THR A 169 -2.83 15.61 5.55
N ILE A 170 -2.65 16.11 6.79
CA ILE A 170 -3.72 16.74 7.56
C ILE A 170 -4.29 17.94 6.77
N ASP A 171 -3.45 18.79 6.22
CA ASP A 171 -3.87 19.96 5.45
C ASP A 171 -4.56 19.55 4.14
N ALA A 172 -4.09 18.53 3.45
CA ALA A 172 -4.75 17.97 2.27
C ALA A 172 -6.16 17.46 2.61
N LEU A 173 -6.32 16.69 3.69
CA LEU A 173 -7.60 16.17 4.13
C LEU A 173 -8.57 17.28 4.60
N LYS A 174 -8.07 18.33 5.27
CA LYS A 174 -8.86 19.50 5.66
C LYS A 174 -9.42 20.25 4.45
N ASN A 175 -8.70 20.23 3.33
CA ASN A 175 -9.09 20.94 2.11
C ASN A 175 -9.81 20.04 1.08
N ALA A 176 -10.04 18.76 1.38
CA ALA A 176 -10.70 17.80 0.51
C ALA A 176 -12.24 17.94 0.59
N PRO A 177 -12.92 18.45 -0.47
CA PRO A 177 -14.33 18.84 -0.37
C PRO A 177 -15.28 17.66 -0.17
N ILE A 178 -15.02 16.50 -0.80
CA ILE A 178 -15.89 15.32 -0.66
C ILE A 178 -15.72 14.68 0.72
N ILE A 179 -14.47 14.54 1.19
CA ILE A 179 -14.17 14.04 2.54
C ILE A 179 -14.90 14.89 3.59
N ASN A 180 -14.77 16.22 3.50
CA ASN A 180 -15.40 17.13 4.47
C ASN A 180 -16.93 17.14 4.37
N ARG A 181 -17.49 17.00 3.17
CA ARG A 181 -18.93 16.84 2.99
C ARG A 181 -19.45 15.57 3.66
N LEU A 182 -18.79 14.44 3.44
CA LEU A 182 -19.17 13.15 4.04
C LEU A 182 -18.98 13.14 5.56
N LEU A 183 -17.95 13.80 6.07
CA LEU A 183 -17.78 14.05 7.52
C LEU A 183 -18.97 14.82 8.10
N GLY A 184 -19.35 15.93 7.48
CA GLY A 184 -20.50 16.73 7.90
C GLY A 184 -21.83 15.97 7.86
N GLN A 185 -21.97 15.03 6.92
CA GLN A 185 -23.13 14.13 6.81
C GLN A 185 -23.07 12.92 7.77
N LYS A 186 -21.98 12.75 8.51
CA LYS A 186 -21.70 11.57 9.37
C LYS A 186 -21.61 10.24 8.59
N LYS A 187 -21.39 10.29 7.28
CA LYS A 187 -21.17 9.15 6.42
C LYS A 187 -19.73 8.67 6.44
N LEU A 188 -18.79 9.54 6.78
CA LEU A 188 -17.38 9.24 6.92
C LEU A 188 -16.90 9.59 8.34
N THR A 189 -16.02 8.74 8.88
CA THR A 189 -15.28 9.01 10.12
C THR A 189 -13.80 9.01 9.78
N VAL A 190 -13.07 10.04 10.19
CA VAL A 190 -11.60 10.01 10.21
C VAL A 190 -11.15 9.51 11.58
N LEU A 191 -10.45 8.38 11.59
CA LEU A 191 -9.84 7.76 12.76
C LEU A 191 -8.33 7.96 12.67
N SER A 192 -7.83 8.97 13.40
CA SER A 192 -6.42 9.32 13.48
C SER A 192 -5.78 8.60 14.66
N ILE A 193 -4.75 7.79 14.41
CA ILE A 193 -4.13 6.94 15.42
C ILE A 193 -2.62 7.19 15.47
N TYR A 194 -2.16 7.46 16.70
CA TYR A 194 -0.75 7.53 17.04
C TYR A 194 -0.27 6.14 17.52
N PRO A 195 0.71 5.52 16.84
CA PRO A 195 1.11 4.14 17.12
C PRO A 195 2.27 4.00 18.13
N ASP A 196 2.90 5.10 18.56
CA ASP A 196 4.13 5.10 19.35
C ASP A 196 3.93 5.56 20.80
N GLU A 197 5.01 5.65 21.56
CA GLU A 197 5.01 5.76 23.03
C GLU A 197 5.16 7.19 23.57
N GLU A 198 5.52 8.17 22.76
CA GLU A 198 5.75 9.56 23.20
C GLU A 198 4.42 10.34 23.34
N LEU A 199 3.60 9.92 24.31
CA LEU A 199 2.25 10.46 24.51
C LEU A 199 2.20 11.95 24.84
N ASP A 200 3.24 12.50 25.47
CA ASP A 200 3.28 13.93 25.78
C ASP A 200 3.47 14.75 24.50
N GLU A 201 4.25 14.23 23.55
CA GLU A 201 4.39 14.84 22.25
C GLU A 201 3.07 14.75 21.45
N TRP A 202 2.44 13.58 21.42
CA TRP A 202 1.11 13.42 20.81
C TRP A 202 0.08 14.41 21.40
N ARG A 203 0.03 14.60 22.72
CA ARG A 203 -0.90 15.52 23.36
C ARG A 203 -0.68 16.97 22.98
N LYS A 204 0.56 17.42 22.80
CA LYS A 204 0.89 18.78 22.37
C LYS A 204 0.33 19.12 20.99
N HIS A 205 0.30 18.15 20.12
CA HIS A 205 -0.12 18.30 18.72
C HIS A 205 -1.62 18.05 18.47
N LEU A 206 -2.42 17.70 19.49
CA LEU A 206 -3.85 17.42 19.33
C LEU A 206 -4.64 18.60 18.73
N ASN A 207 -4.17 19.83 18.94
CA ASN A 207 -4.82 21.03 18.41
C ASN A 207 -4.66 21.20 16.89
N GLU A 208 -3.79 20.45 16.25
CA GLU A 208 -3.57 20.50 14.80
C GLU A 208 -4.66 19.74 14.03
N PHE A 209 -5.33 18.83 14.71
CA PHE A 209 -6.39 17.99 14.13
C PHE A 209 -7.77 18.67 14.21
N PRO A 210 -8.61 18.51 13.18
CA PRO A 210 -10.02 18.90 13.26
C PRO A 210 -10.73 18.21 14.44
N LYS A 211 -11.61 18.95 15.09
CA LYS A 211 -12.37 18.46 16.27
C LYS A 211 -13.34 17.33 15.93
N GLU A 212 -13.74 17.25 14.67
CA GLU A 212 -14.63 16.22 14.13
C GLU A 212 -13.94 14.87 13.96
N TRP A 213 -12.61 14.84 13.97
CA TRP A 213 -11.83 13.60 13.85
C TRP A 213 -11.74 12.90 15.20
N ILE A 214 -11.70 11.57 15.16
CA ILE A 214 -11.40 10.76 16.34
C ILE A 214 -9.88 10.63 16.43
N ASN A 215 -9.28 11.25 17.45
CA ASN A 215 -7.83 11.20 17.68
C ASN A 215 -7.53 10.31 18.87
N GLY A 216 -6.88 9.20 18.62
CA GLY A 216 -6.51 8.23 19.64
C GLY A 216 -5.05 7.78 19.50
N TYR A 217 -4.61 7.03 20.48
CA TYR A 217 -3.30 6.38 20.47
C TYR A 217 -3.44 4.88 20.78
N ASP A 218 -2.50 4.09 20.25
CA ASP A 218 -2.43 2.66 20.54
C ASP A 218 -1.72 2.40 21.87
N LYS A 219 -2.48 2.38 22.95
CA LYS A 219 -1.95 2.18 24.31
C LYS A 219 -1.19 0.86 24.49
N LYS A 220 -1.48 -0.13 23.67
CA LYS A 220 -0.91 -1.49 23.77
C LYS A 220 0.19 -1.73 22.75
N PHE A 221 0.50 -0.76 21.91
CA PHE A 221 1.44 -0.90 20.79
C PHE A 221 1.12 -2.08 19.86
N ALA A 222 -0.15 -2.53 19.85
CA ALA A 222 -0.57 -3.70 19.11
C ALA A 222 -0.37 -3.55 17.60
N ILE A 223 -0.57 -2.34 17.06
CA ILE A 223 -0.36 -2.05 15.65
C ILE A 223 1.08 -2.35 15.24
N LYS A 224 2.05 -1.95 16.06
CA LYS A 224 3.49 -2.09 15.80
C LYS A 224 4.03 -3.46 16.22
N GLU A 225 3.80 -3.89 17.47
CA GLU A 225 4.36 -5.12 18.01
C GLU A 225 3.78 -6.39 17.37
N GLN A 226 2.48 -6.39 17.04
CA GLN A 226 1.83 -7.49 16.35
C GLN A 226 1.84 -7.31 14.83
N GLN A 227 2.47 -6.22 14.37
CA GLN A 227 2.51 -5.87 12.94
C GLN A 227 1.11 -5.95 12.31
N LEU A 228 0.10 -5.37 12.96
CA LEU A 228 -1.27 -5.41 12.45
C LEU A 228 -1.40 -4.63 11.14
N TYR A 229 -0.66 -3.53 11.01
CA TYR A 229 -0.57 -2.70 9.81
C TYR A 229 0.88 -2.50 9.41
N ASP A 230 1.13 -2.35 8.10
CA ASP A 230 2.47 -2.02 7.61
C ASP A 230 2.76 -0.53 7.85
N LEU A 231 3.73 -0.24 8.70
CA LEU A 231 4.18 1.11 9.05
C LEU A 231 5.52 1.46 8.39
N LYS A 232 5.80 0.91 7.20
CA LYS A 232 7.04 1.20 6.44
C LYS A 232 7.20 2.69 6.13
N ALA A 233 6.09 3.42 6.09
CA ALA A 233 6.06 4.88 5.99
C ALA A 233 4.95 5.44 6.87
N ILE A 234 5.19 6.62 7.44
CA ILE A 234 4.20 7.43 8.15
C ILE A 234 4.19 8.80 7.47
N PRO A 235 3.00 9.31 7.10
CA PRO A 235 1.66 8.77 7.39
C PRO A 235 1.27 7.58 6.53
N THR A 236 0.37 6.74 7.05
CA THR A 236 -0.27 5.64 6.35
C THR A 236 -1.78 5.82 6.38
N LEU A 237 -2.43 5.80 5.21
CA LEU A 237 -3.88 5.97 5.09
C LEU A 237 -4.53 4.73 4.48
N TYR A 238 -5.67 4.36 5.07
CA TYR A 238 -6.58 3.34 4.54
C TYR A 238 -7.98 3.92 4.39
N LEU A 239 -8.66 3.59 3.32
CA LEU A 239 -10.11 3.79 3.20
C LEU A 239 -10.81 2.45 3.40
N LEU A 240 -11.76 2.41 4.31
CA LEU A 240 -12.56 1.21 4.63
C LEU A 240 -14.04 1.53 4.41
N ASN A 241 -14.83 0.52 4.04
CA ASN A 241 -16.28 0.63 4.07
C ASN A 241 -16.85 0.31 5.49
N LYS A 242 -18.17 0.34 5.62
CA LYS A 242 -18.89 0.07 6.88
C LYS A 242 -18.57 -1.29 7.48
N GLU A 243 -18.38 -2.30 6.66
CA GLU A 243 -18.04 -3.68 7.03
C GLU A 243 -16.56 -3.82 7.41
N LYS A 244 -15.77 -2.74 7.29
CA LYS A 244 -14.31 -2.68 7.49
C LYS A 244 -13.55 -3.39 6.38
N THR A 245 -14.15 -3.57 5.22
CA THR A 245 -13.43 -4.02 4.03
C THR A 245 -12.51 -2.91 3.54
N VAL A 246 -11.27 -3.23 3.25
CA VAL A 246 -10.28 -2.30 2.72
C VAL A 246 -10.63 -1.95 1.27
N LEU A 247 -10.93 -0.69 1.02
CA LEU A 247 -11.17 -0.14 -0.33
C LEU A 247 -9.88 0.39 -0.93
N LEU A 248 -9.07 1.10 -0.11
CA LEU A 248 -7.75 1.60 -0.48
C LEU A 248 -6.77 1.34 0.65
N LYS A 249 -5.54 0.98 0.29
CA LYS A 249 -4.41 0.71 1.20
C LYS A 249 -3.24 1.58 0.82
N ASP A 250 -2.54 2.16 1.80
CA ASP A 250 -1.38 3.04 1.60
C ASP A 250 -1.65 4.18 0.60
N ALA A 251 -2.87 4.73 0.63
CA ALA A 251 -3.35 5.70 -0.33
C ALA A 251 -2.90 7.13 0.02
N THR A 252 -2.91 8.01 -0.97
CA THR A 252 -2.79 9.45 -0.76
C THR A 252 -4.15 10.05 -0.42
N ALA A 253 -4.18 11.25 0.20
CA ALA A 253 -5.40 12.00 0.43
C ALA A 253 -6.18 12.26 -0.88
N GLN A 254 -5.45 12.54 -1.96
CA GLN A 254 -6.04 12.73 -3.29
C GLN A 254 -6.72 11.46 -3.81
N ALA A 255 -6.06 10.30 -3.73
CA ALA A 255 -6.63 9.03 -4.19
C ALA A 255 -7.90 8.66 -3.40
N ILE A 256 -7.95 8.97 -2.10
CA ILE A 256 -9.13 8.78 -1.26
C ILE A 256 -10.28 9.70 -1.70
N GLU A 257 -9.99 10.98 -1.94
CA GLU A 257 -10.97 11.97 -2.42
C GLU A 257 -11.57 11.54 -3.78
N GLU A 258 -10.72 11.12 -4.72
CA GLU A 258 -11.15 10.63 -6.04
C GLU A 258 -12.02 9.36 -5.93
N SER A 259 -11.64 8.41 -5.08
CA SER A 259 -12.41 7.19 -4.84
C SER A 259 -13.79 7.48 -4.28
N LEU A 260 -13.89 8.37 -3.29
CA LEU A 260 -15.16 8.77 -2.68
C LEU A 260 -16.04 9.57 -3.66
N THR A 261 -15.45 10.34 -4.57
CA THR A 261 -16.17 11.05 -5.62
C THR A 261 -16.88 10.07 -6.56
N ASN A 262 -16.19 9.02 -6.99
CA ASN A 262 -16.74 8.03 -7.91
C ASN A 262 -17.90 7.25 -7.30
N VAL A 263 -17.84 6.94 -6.01
CA VAL A 263 -18.92 6.23 -5.30
C VAL A 263 -20.19 7.10 -5.15
N GLU A 264 -20.06 8.42 -5.02
CA GLU A 264 -21.23 9.31 -4.91
C GLU A 264 -21.92 9.56 -6.25
N LEU A 265 -21.27 9.23 -7.36
CA LEU A 265 -21.82 9.37 -8.72
C LEU A 265 -22.56 8.11 -9.19
N GLU A 266 -22.45 6.98 -8.48
CA GLU A 266 -23.17 5.73 -8.71
C GLU A 266 -24.48 5.68 -7.89
#